data_a86f900ac9631073ef54cbd0708d515e
#
_entry.id   a86f900ac9631073ef54cbd0708d515e
#
_cell.length_a   1.000
_cell.length_b   1.000
_cell.length_c   1.000
_cell.angle_alpha   90.00
_cell.angle_beta   90.00
_cell.angle_gamma   90.00
#
_symmetry.space_group_name_H-M   'P 1'
#
loop_
_entity.id
_entity.type
_entity.pdbx_description
1 polymer ?
#
loop_
_entity_poly.entity_id
_entity_poly.type
_entity_poly.pdbx_seq_one_letter_code
_entity_poly.pdbx_strand_id
1 'polypeptide(L)'
;MNPLEAIPTHPGAVVVGGGIAGLVSAWELARAGVRPLLVEARGYLGGLIARGTVGGVNVDLGAETYVVRGTDTSSIVDALGLTSVEPAGSGARLYAPSLRGGWELRPFLRDSFLGIPAHPDAPDCVHVLGEAGVRRALEDRSMGGGIGMDEAGETLAGFVAARMGEAVLERSVRPIIAGIYTADPSVLATDTVAPGLRAETARHGSLAAAVAARLAAAGSRRTPEACVEGGMFVLVDALKAAIEEAGGTVLTRTGAFSLRRAASGWTLECGPTKPGPTPGAEPVPSGPGVSVTTERLVLACSASAALRLLTQARIPGLVPDVSVPEGAPIARLTLAVHAPELDDGPVSQGLLVAPAPADERPVAAKALSHLNIKWPWLADQLPPHTHLLRLSYGRHGEAEPAVTVEGALRDIRTLTGVTIAADAVTDHLLARWNGTLPPLPPEYRSRVGALEDQVRPLGGVALTGAWVAGTGIASVVTHARAGAKGLL
;
A
#
# COMPACT_ATOMS: atom_id res chain seq x y z
N MET A 1 5.03 16.44 31.37
CA MET A 1 5.69 17.43 30.48
C MET A 1 4.63 17.98 29.53
N ASN A 2 4.51 19.28 29.43
CA ASN A 2 3.59 19.90 28.46
C ASN A 2 4.05 19.51 27.06
N PRO A 3 3.22 18.94 26.18
CA PRO A 3 3.63 18.59 24.81
C PRO A 3 4.27 19.73 24.02
N LEU A 4 3.92 20.97 24.33
CA LEU A 4 4.48 22.16 23.67
C LEU A 4 5.95 22.41 24.04
N GLU A 5 6.39 22.03 25.25
CA GLU A 5 7.78 22.21 25.69
C GLU A 5 8.75 21.24 24.99
N ALA A 6 8.22 20.14 24.43
CA ALA A 6 9.00 19.19 23.67
C ALA A 6 9.23 19.61 22.20
N ILE A 7 8.58 20.67 21.72
CA ILE A 7 8.69 21.13 20.33
C ILE A 7 9.90 22.10 20.20
N PRO A 8 11.00 21.70 19.53
CA PRO A 8 12.09 22.61 19.25
C PRO A 8 11.65 23.73 18.29
N THR A 9 11.99 24.96 18.58
CA THR A 9 11.59 26.14 17.77
C THR A 9 12.44 26.30 16.50
N HIS A 10 13.67 25.77 16.48
CA HIS A 10 14.62 25.86 15.36
C HIS A 10 15.27 24.50 15.08
N PRO A 11 14.51 23.49 14.67
CA PRO A 11 15.09 22.20 14.29
C PRO A 11 15.83 22.33 12.95
N GLY A 12 16.81 21.45 12.72
CA GLY A 12 17.55 21.39 11.46
C GLY A 12 16.67 21.06 10.24
N ALA A 13 15.55 20.36 10.49
CA ALA A 13 14.50 20.06 9.50
C ALA A 13 13.17 19.86 10.22
N VAL A 14 12.05 20.11 9.53
CA VAL A 14 10.70 19.69 9.96
C VAL A 14 10.15 18.67 8.99
N VAL A 15 9.64 17.56 9.52
CA VAL A 15 8.94 16.53 8.77
C VAL A 15 7.50 16.45 9.26
N VAL A 16 6.54 16.75 8.39
CA VAL A 16 5.12 16.73 8.72
C VAL A 16 4.51 15.42 8.23
N GLY A 17 4.09 14.56 9.17
CA GLY A 17 3.53 13.22 8.92
C GLY A 17 4.48 12.10 9.34
N GLY A 18 4.01 11.22 10.22
CA GLY A 18 4.74 10.08 10.79
C GLY A 18 4.45 8.74 10.11
N GLY A 19 3.95 8.75 8.87
CA GLY A 19 3.90 7.55 8.03
C GLY A 19 5.28 7.11 7.58
N ILE A 20 5.36 5.97 6.86
CA ILE A 20 6.65 5.44 6.41
C ILE A 20 7.48 6.45 5.59
N ALA A 21 6.84 7.29 4.78
CA ALA A 21 7.51 8.35 4.03
C ALA A 21 8.22 9.35 4.95
N GLY A 22 7.52 9.85 5.97
CA GLY A 22 8.08 10.82 6.91
C GLY A 22 9.18 10.22 7.79
N LEU A 23 8.97 8.99 8.28
CA LEU A 23 9.96 8.27 9.06
C LEU A 23 11.26 8.05 8.28
N VAL A 24 11.16 7.60 7.02
CA VAL A 24 12.32 7.41 6.15
C VAL A 24 13.01 8.74 5.85
N SER A 25 12.24 9.80 5.56
CA SER A 25 12.82 11.14 5.33
C SER A 25 13.55 11.67 6.57
N ALA A 26 12.93 11.55 7.75
CA ALA A 26 13.55 11.98 8.99
C ALA A 26 14.81 11.16 9.32
N TRP A 27 14.79 9.87 9.08
CA TRP A 27 15.93 8.97 9.28
C TRP A 27 17.10 9.31 8.35
N GLU A 28 16.86 9.56 7.05
CA GLU A 28 17.91 9.99 6.11
C GLU A 28 18.52 11.33 6.53
N LEU A 29 17.71 12.30 6.93
CA LEU A 29 18.18 13.60 7.44
C LEU A 29 18.99 13.41 8.74
N ALA A 30 18.52 12.60 9.67
CA ALA A 30 19.20 12.33 10.94
C ALA A 30 20.57 11.67 10.72
N ARG A 31 20.67 10.70 9.80
CA ARG A 31 21.94 10.07 9.41
C ARG A 31 22.96 11.04 8.79
N ALA A 32 22.47 12.11 8.16
CA ALA A 32 23.31 13.17 7.62
C ALA A 32 23.70 14.22 8.67
N GLY A 33 23.38 14.02 9.95
CA GLY A 33 23.70 14.95 11.05
C GLY A 33 22.71 16.09 11.21
N VAL A 34 21.62 16.10 10.46
CA VAL A 34 20.51 17.02 10.65
C VAL A 34 19.65 16.52 11.82
N ARG A 35 19.25 17.43 12.71
CA ARG A 35 18.34 17.10 13.83
C ARG A 35 16.90 17.39 13.42
N PRO A 36 16.15 16.43 12.88
CA PRO A 36 14.79 16.66 12.42
C PRO A 36 13.80 16.71 13.59
N LEU A 37 12.76 17.51 13.44
CA LEU A 37 11.51 17.42 14.18
C LEU A 37 10.49 16.72 13.29
N LEU A 38 10.05 15.54 13.65
CA LEU A 38 8.92 14.85 13.01
C LEU A 38 7.67 15.04 13.84
N VAL A 39 6.61 15.58 13.24
CA VAL A 39 5.30 15.74 13.86
C VAL A 39 4.26 14.85 13.18
N GLU A 40 3.55 14.07 13.99
CA GLU A 40 2.45 13.20 13.55
C GLU A 40 1.17 13.57 14.30
N ALA A 41 0.15 13.93 13.53
CA ALA A 41 -1.12 14.38 14.10
C ALA A 41 -1.92 13.27 14.77
N ARG A 42 -1.75 12.01 14.35
CA ARG A 42 -2.36 10.84 15.00
C ARG A 42 -1.58 10.43 16.24
N GLY A 43 -2.19 9.57 17.07
CA GLY A 43 -1.54 9.04 18.28
C GLY A 43 -0.58 7.86 18.03
N TYR A 44 -0.28 7.54 16.76
CA TYR A 44 0.57 6.42 16.37
C TYR A 44 1.36 6.76 15.12
N LEU A 45 2.49 6.11 14.94
CA LEU A 45 3.37 6.21 13.77
C LEU A 45 3.09 5.10 12.75
N GLY A 46 3.70 5.20 11.58
CA GLY A 46 3.62 4.19 10.51
C GLY A 46 2.52 4.45 9.49
N GLY A 47 1.51 5.26 9.81
CA GLY A 47 0.38 5.50 8.90
C GLY A 47 -0.38 4.21 8.61
N LEU A 48 -0.29 3.68 7.37
CA LEU A 48 -0.89 2.39 6.99
C LEU A 48 -0.11 1.15 7.46
N ILE A 49 1.05 1.33 8.08
CA ILE A 49 1.78 0.27 8.79
C ILE A 49 1.45 0.41 10.29
N ALA A 50 0.24 0.02 10.65
CA ALA A 50 -0.27 0.16 12.01
C ALA A 50 -0.24 -1.18 12.74
N ARG A 51 0.15 -1.14 14.03
CA ARG A 51 0.14 -2.29 14.93
C ARG A 51 -1.23 -2.46 15.58
N GLY A 52 -1.66 -3.71 15.75
CA GLY A 52 -2.74 -4.10 16.63
C GLY A 52 -2.37 -5.36 17.40
N THR A 53 -3.16 -5.71 18.42
CA THR A 53 -3.00 -6.94 19.18
C THR A 53 -4.26 -7.78 19.04
N VAL A 54 -4.12 -9.04 18.63
CA VAL A 54 -5.22 -9.99 18.48
C VAL A 54 -4.73 -11.36 18.96
N GLY A 55 -5.50 -12.02 19.81
CA GLY A 55 -5.10 -13.31 20.40
C GLY A 55 -3.82 -13.22 21.24
N GLY A 56 -3.55 -12.06 21.83
CA GLY A 56 -2.36 -11.81 22.65
C GLY A 56 -1.07 -11.53 21.86
N VAL A 57 -1.11 -11.55 20.51
CA VAL A 57 0.08 -11.29 19.68
C VAL A 57 -0.08 -10.01 18.85
N ASN A 58 1.04 -9.36 18.54
CA ASN A 58 1.03 -8.17 17.70
C ASN A 58 0.95 -8.55 16.22
N VAL A 59 0.13 -7.81 15.47
CA VAL A 59 -0.08 -8.01 14.02
C VAL A 59 -0.11 -6.69 13.29
N ASP A 60 0.24 -6.72 12.01
CA ASP A 60 0.04 -5.58 11.11
C ASP A 60 -1.45 -5.45 10.76
N LEU A 61 -2.06 -4.32 11.05
CA LEU A 61 -3.46 -4.04 10.72
C LEU A 61 -3.63 -3.57 9.27
N GLY A 62 -2.61 -2.96 8.71
CA GLY A 62 -2.59 -2.37 7.38
C GLY A 62 -1.67 -3.12 6.42
N ALA A 63 -0.64 -2.45 5.90
CA ALA A 63 0.35 -3.05 5.02
C ALA A 63 1.24 -4.01 5.80
N GLU A 64 1.38 -5.24 5.30
CA GLU A 64 2.15 -6.31 5.96
C GLU A 64 3.37 -6.78 5.16
N THR A 65 3.53 -6.27 3.92
CA THR A 65 4.65 -6.64 3.04
C THR A 65 5.10 -5.44 2.22
N TYR A 66 6.33 -5.50 1.76
CA TYR A 66 6.85 -4.62 0.73
C TYR A 66 7.37 -5.44 -0.45
N VAL A 67 7.31 -4.86 -1.65
CA VAL A 67 7.89 -5.48 -2.85
C VAL A 67 9.38 -5.22 -2.86
N VAL A 68 10.17 -6.27 -2.95
CA VAL A 68 11.65 -6.21 -3.01
C VAL A 68 12.07 -5.79 -4.43
N ARG A 69 11.69 -4.57 -4.83
CA ARG A 69 12.15 -3.93 -6.06
C ARG A 69 13.14 -2.85 -5.71
N GLY A 70 14.32 -2.94 -6.29
CA GLY A 70 15.38 -2.02 -5.95
C GLY A 70 15.97 -2.32 -4.56
N THR A 71 16.95 -1.55 -4.19
CA THR A 71 17.74 -1.77 -2.96
C THR A 71 17.24 -0.93 -1.79
N ASP A 72 16.32 0.04 -2.00
CA ASP A 72 16.03 1.07 -1.00
C ASP A 72 15.40 0.53 0.28
N THR A 73 14.25 -0.18 0.19
CA THR A 73 13.59 -0.70 1.40
C THR A 73 14.44 -1.76 2.08
N SER A 74 15.00 -2.71 1.31
CA SER A 74 15.91 -3.73 1.86
C SER A 74 17.14 -3.12 2.50
N SER A 75 17.76 -2.11 1.88
CA SER A 75 18.93 -1.43 2.45
C SER A 75 18.63 -0.69 3.76
N ILE A 76 17.40 -0.21 3.97
CA ILE A 76 16.98 0.39 5.24
C ILE A 76 16.81 -0.71 6.29
N VAL A 77 16.15 -1.83 5.94
CA VAL A 77 15.98 -2.98 6.82
C VAL A 77 17.33 -3.48 7.31
N ASP A 78 18.28 -3.67 6.38
CA ASP A 78 19.67 -4.10 6.69
C ASP A 78 20.41 -3.07 7.56
N ALA A 79 20.31 -1.77 7.23
CA ALA A 79 20.97 -0.70 7.96
C ALA A 79 20.44 -0.53 9.40
N LEU A 80 19.22 -0.95 9.66
CA LEU A 80 18.60 -0.98 10.99
C LEU A 80 18.83 -2.31 11.73
N GLY A 81 19.59 -3.25 11.14
CA GLY A 81 19.86 -4.56 11.73
C GLY A 81 18.63 -5.47 11.81
N LEU A 82 17.63 -5.25 10.96
CA LEU A 82 16.40 -6.03 10.93
C LEU A 82 16.50 -7.20 9.94
N THR A 83 15.75 -8.27 10.20
CA THR A 83 15.70 -9.44 9.32
C THR A 83 14.51 -9.33 8.36
N SER A 84 14.78 -9.48 7.05
CA SER A 84 13.76 -9.58 6.01
C SER A 84 13.34 -11.04 5.83
N VAL A 85 12.04 -11.33 5.84
CA VAL A 85 11.48 -12.68 5.69
C VAL A 85 10.48 -12.75 4.53
N GLU A 86 10.50 -13.87 3.81
CA GLU A 86 9.53 -14.15 2.75
C GLU A 86 8.28 -14.86 3.31
N PRO A 87 7.09 -14.64 2.72
CA PRO A 87 5.90 -15.39 3.11
C PRO A 87 6.09 -16.90 2.92
N ALA A 88 5.66 -17.68 3.90
CA ALA A 88 5.65 -19.14 3.83
C ALA A 88 4.41 -19.65 3.08
N GLY A 89 4.32 -20.97 2.89
CA GLY A 89 3.19 -21.62 2.23
C GLY A 89 3.36 -21.74 0.70
N SER A 90 2.33 -22.24 0.02
CA SER A 90 2.32 -22.53 -1.41
C SER A 90 1.89 -21.34 -2.30
N GLY A 91 1.88 -20.14 -1.77
CA GLY A 91 1.44 -18.92 -2.44
C GLY A 91 -0.03 -18.59 -2.19
N ALA A 92 -0.43 -17.38 -2.58
CA ALA A 92 -1.82 -16.95 -2.51
C ALA A 92 -2.67 -17.60 -3.63
N ARG A 93 -3.99 -17.69 -3.39
CA ARG A 93 -4.96 -18.26 -4.32
C ARG A 93 -5.96 -17.19 -4.76
N LEU A 94 -6.75 -17.53 -5.79
CA LEU A 94 -7.82 -16.69 -6.28
C LEU A 94 -9.14 -17.45 -6.23
N TYR A 95 -10.14 -16.89 -5.56
CA TYR A 95 -11.53 -17.34 -5.62
C TYR A 95 -12.25 -16.51 -6.65
N ALA A 96 -12.64 -17.13 -7.77
CA ALA A 96 -13.13 -16.43 -8.96
C ALA A 96 -14.18 -17.24 -9.72
N PRO A 97 -14.99 -16.58 -10.60
CA PRO A 97 -15.89 -17.27 -11.50
C PRO A 97 -15.16 -18.27 -12.40
N SER A 98 -15.72 -19.47 -12.53
CA SER A 98 -15.22 -20.56 -13.38
C SER A 98 -15.83 -20.51 -14.78
N LEU A 99 -15.07 -20.93 -15.78
CA LEU A 99 -15.58 -21.15 -17.15
C LEU A 99 -16.69 -22.21 -17.23
N ARG A 100 -16.76 -23.10 -16.24
CA ARG A 100 -17.76 -24.16 -16.14
C ARG A 100 -19.01 -23.76 -15.36
N GLY A 101 -19.08 -22.51 -14.93
CA GLY A 101 -20.12 -21.96 -14.05
C GLY A 101 -19.74 -22.05 -12.57
N GLY A 102 -20.40 -21.22 -11.76
CA GLY A 102 -20.09 -21.08 -10.34
C GLY A 102 -18.76 -20.39 -10.06
N TRP A 103 -18.24 -20.59 -8.84
CA TRP A 103 -16.99 -20.04 -8.36
C TRP A 103 -16.01 -21.15 -7.99
N GLU A 104 -14.73 -20.94 -8.24
CA GLU A 104 -13.67 -21.90 -7.95
C GLU A 104 -12.48 -21.25 -7.25
N LEU A 105 -11.81 -22.01 -6.38
CA LEU A 105 -10.56 -21.63 -5.76
C LEU A 105 -9.40 -22.21 -6.58
N ARG A 106 -8.56 -21.33 -7.16
CA ARG A 106 -7.45 -21.71 -8.01
C ARG A 106 -6.17 -20.93 -7.68
N PRO A 107 -4.99 -21.44 -8.03
CA PRO A 107 -3.75 -20.66 -7.95
C PRO A 107 -3.80 -19.47 -8.93
N PHE A 108 -2.95 -18.48 -8.71
CA PHE A 108 -2.64 -17.48 -9.74
C PHE A 108 -1.95 -18.15 -10.94
N LEU A 109 -2.00 -17.48 -12.11
CA LEU A 109 -1.23 -17.93 -13.26
C LEU A 109 0.26 -17.98 -12.91
N ARG A 110 0.90 -19.06 -13.26
CA ARG A 110 2.36 -19.18 -13.20
C ARG A 110 2.97 -18.18 -14.19
N ASP A 111 4.24 -17.87 -14.00
CA ASP A 111 4.99 -17.00 -14.89
C ASP A 111 4.17 -15.77 -15.35
N SER A 112 3.56 -15.10 -14.38
CA SER A 112 2.76 -13.89 -14.61
C SER A 112 3.24 -12.71 -13.77
N PHE A 113 3.04 -11.52 -14.28
CA PHE A 113 3.26 -10.27 -13.58
C PHE A 113 1.94 -9.51 -13.46
N LEU A 114 1.42 -9.32 -12.24
CA LEU A 114 0.09 -8.73 -11.98
C LEU A 114 -1.05 -9.45 -12.74
N GLY A 115 -0.90 -10.76 -12.95
CA GLY A 115 -1.86 -11.55 -13.71
C GLY A 115 -1.66 -11.50 -15.23
N ILE A 116 -0.72 -10.76 -15.76
CA ILE A 116 -0.36 -10.73 -17.18
C ILE A 116 0.57 -11.90 -17.45
N PRO A 117 0.19 -12.90 -18.27
CA PRO A 117 0.99 -14.07 -18.50
C PRO A 117 2.19 -13.82 -19.42
N ALA A 118 3.35 -14.39 -19.07
CA ALA A 118 4.50 -14.48 -19.97
C ALA A 118 4.30 -15.52 -21.07
N HIS A 119 3.55 -16.57 -20.78
CA HIS A 119 3.28 -17.71 -21.65
C HIS A 119 1.77 -17.95 -21.77
N PRO A 120 1.04 -17.19 -22.64
CA PRO A 120 -0.41 -17.33 -22.78
C PRO A 120 -0.89 -18.71 -23.22
N ASP A 121 -0.02 -19.52 -23.84
CA ASP A 121 -0.22 -20.89 -24.27
C ASP A 121 0.01 -21.97 -23.16
N ALA A 122 0.39 -21.55 -21.95
CA ALA A 122 0.57 -22.47 -20.83
C ALA A 122 -0.76 -23.13 -20.39
N PRO A 123 -0.74 -24.38 -19.88
CA PRO A 123 -1.96 -25.11 -19.52
C PRO A 123 -2.85 -24.40 -18.49
N ASP A 124 -2.28 -23.71 -17.54
CA ASP A 124 -3.02 -22.91 -16.55
C ASP A 124 -3.71 -21.69 -17.18
N CYS A 125 -3.11 -21.07 -18.20
CA CYS A 125 -3.76 -20.04 -19.00
C CYS A 125 -4.96 -20.59 -19.78
N VAL A 126 -4.87 -21.78 -20.36
CA VAL A 126 -6.01 -22.42 -21.05
C VAL A 126 -7.17 -22.66 -20.07
N HIS A 127 -6.89 -23.12 -18.85
CA HIS A 127 -7.91 -23.32 -17.82
C HIS A 127 -8.61 -22.00 -17.44
N VAL A 128 -7.86 -20.91 -17.31
CA VAL A 128 -8.39 -19.62 -16.86
C VAL A 128 -9.03 -18.81 -17.98
N LEU A 129 -8.39 -18.74 -19.14
CA LEU A 129 -8.78 -17.87 -20.25
C LEU A 129 -9.70 -18.55 -21.26
N GLY A 130 -9.66 -19.87 -21.33
CA GLY A 130 -10.27 -20.67 -22.39
C GLY A 130 -9.49 -20.55 -23.71
N GLU A 131 -9.75 -21.46 -24.65
CA GLU A 131 -9.03 -21.49 -25.93
C GLU A 131 -9.14 -20.18 -26.74
N ALA A 132 -10.33 -19.55 -26.74
CA ALA A 132 -10.52 -18.27 -27.44
C ALA A 132 -9.71 -17.14 -26.80
N GLY A 133 -9.67 -17.07 -25.48
CA GLY A 133 -8.86 -16.11 -24.74
C GLY A 133 -7.36 -16.30 -24.98
N VAL A 134 -6.91 -17.55 -25.00
CA VAL A 134 -5.51 -17.90 -25.31
C VAL A 134 -5.14 -17.47 -26.74
N ARG A 135 -5.99 -17.80 -27.75
CA ARG A 135 -5.74 -17.38 -29.14
C ARG A 135 -5.60 -15.86 -29.25
N ARG A 136 -6.53 -15.10 -28.62
CA ARG A 136 -6.47 -13.63 -28.63
C ARG A 136 -5.20 -13.11 -27.93
N ALA A 137 -4.81 -13.68 -26.80
CA ALA A 137 -3.60 -13.28 -26.06
C ALA A 137 -2.31 -13.53 -26.86
N LEU A 138 -2.27 -14.61 -27.66
CA LEU A 138 -1.13 -14.95 -28.51
C LEU A 138 -0.91 -13.98 -29.67
N GLU A 139 -1.96 -13.26 -30.13
CA GLU A 139 -1.83 -12.21 -31.16
C GLU A 139 -0.85 -11.11 -30.72
N ASP A 140 -0.68 -10.86 -29.42
CA ASP A 140 0.30 -9.94 -28.86
C ASP A 140 1.71 -10.10 -29.44
N ARG A 141 2.11 -11.34 -29.75
CA ARG A 141 3.43 -11.66 -30.31
C ARG A 141 3.68 -11.06 -31.69
N SER A 142 2.61 -10.77 -32.45
CA SER A 142 2.67 -10.26 -33.83
C SER A 142 2.27 -8.79 -33.98
N MET A 143 1.80 -8.13 -32.92
CA MET A 143 1.30 -6.75 -32.96
C MET A 143 2.40 -5.66 -33.06
N GLY A 144 3.66 -6.04 -32.82
CA GLY A 144 4.74 -5.04 -32.72
C GLY A 144 4.66 -4.18 -31.46
N GLY A 145 5.63 -3.29 -31.27
CA GLY A 145 5.79 -2.51 -30.02
C GLY A 145 4.87 -1.29 -29.88
N GLY A 146 4.16 -0.88 -30.93
CA GLY A 146 3.40 0.38 -30.94
C GLY A 146 1.98 0.31 -30.35
N ILE A 147 1.38 -0.87 -30.27
CA ILE A 147 0.00 -1.03 -29.77
C ILE A 147 -0.05 -0.77 -28.26
N GLY A 148 -1.03 0.01 -27.79
CA GLY A 148 -1.19 0.38 -26.40
C GLY A 148 -0.20 1.44 -25.89
N MET A 149 0.48 2.14 -26.83
CA MET A 149 1.37 3.28 -26.49
C MET A 149 0.64 4.63 -26.56
N ASP A 150 -0.58 4.63 -27.05
CA ASP A 150 -1.48 5.78 -27.13
C ASP A 150 -2.20 6.07 -25.79
N GLU A 151 -3.11 7.04 -25.81
CA GLU A 151 -3.91 7.45 -24.64
C GLU A 151 -4.74 6.27 -24.08
N ALA A 152 -5.29 5.39 -24.94
CA ALA A 152 -6.05 4.23 -24.48
C ALA A 152 -5.22 3.27 -23.61
N GLY A 153 -3.92 3.14 -23.88
CA GLY A 153 -2.99 2.33 -23.12
C GLY A 153 -2.39 3.04 -21.87
N GLU A 154 -2.79 4.26 -21.56
CA GLU A 154 -2.37 4.93 -20.33
C GLU A 154 -2.95 4.27 -19.10
N THR A 155 -4.16 3.70 -19.18
CA THR A 155 -4.73 2.86 -18.12
C THR A 155 -4.29 1.41 -18.27
N LEU A 156 -4.11 0.72 -17.14
CA LEU A 156 -3.72 -0.69 -17.17
C LEU A 156 -4.75 -1.58 -17.91
N ALA A 157 -6.05 -1.29 -17.74
CA ALA A 157 -7.10 -2.02 -18.45
C ALA A 157 -6.98 -1.85 -19.97
N GLY A 158 -6.89 -0.61 -20.44
CA GLY A 158 -6.75 -0.33 -21.87
C GLY A 158 -5.50 -0.96 -22.46
N PHE A 159 -4.37 -0.87 -21.75
CA PHE A 159 -3.12 -1.47 -22.20
C PHE A 159 -3.20 -2.99 -22.34
N VAL A 160 -3.70 -3.68 -21.31
CA VAL A 160 -3.82 -5.15 -21.32
C VAL A 160 -4.85 -5.62 -22.34
N ALA A 161 -6.03 -4.97 -22.42
CA ALA A 161 -7.07 -5.32 -23.38
C ALA A 161 -6.60 -5.15 -24.84
N ALA A 162 -5.92 -4.04 -25.14
CA ALA A 162 -5.36 -3.79 -26.47
C ALA A 162 -4.35 -4.85 -26.88
N ARG A 163 -3.47 -5.27 -25.98
CA ARG A 163 -2.41 -6.24 -26.23
C ARG A 163 -2.89 -7.69 -26.19
N MET A 164 -3.55 -8.10 -25.11
CA MET A 164 -3.87 -9.51 -24.84
C MET A 164 -5.38 -9.84 -24.82
N GLY A 165 -6.24 -8.82 -24.92
CA GLY A 165 -7.69 -8.98 -24.97
C GLY A 165 -8.36 -9.07 -23.59
N GLU A 166 -9.69 -8.99 -23.63
CA GLU A 166 -10.56 -8.92 -22.45
C GLU A 166 -10.46 -10.15 -21.53
N ALA A 167 -10.21 -11.33 -22.07
CA ALA A 167 -10.12 -12.54 -21.25
C ALA A 167 -8.95 -12.48 -20.25
N VAL A 168 -7.79 -11.95 -20.66
CA VAL A 168 -6.65 -11.73 -19.77
C VAL A 168 -6.97 -10.65 -18.75
N LEU A 169 -7.56 -9.53 -19.21
CA LEU A 169 -7.94 -8.43 -18.34
C LEU A 169 -8.92 -8.90 -17.25
N GLU A 170 -10.05 -9.50 -17.63
CA GLU A 170 -11.15 -9.78 -16.72
C GLU A 170 -10.87 -10.96 -15.80
N ARG A 171 -10.24 -12.01 -16.29
CA ARG A 171 -10.09 -13.27 -15.55
C ARG A 171 -8.79 -13.40 -14.78
N SER A 172 -7.79 -12.59 -15.11
CA SER A 172 -6.49 -12.68 -14.46
C SER A 172 -6.02 -11.37 -13.87
N VAL A 173 -6.00 -10.28 -14.64
CA VAL A 173 -5.44 -8.98 -14.21
C VAL A 173 -6.39 -8.26 -13.24
N ARG A 174 -7.66 -8.08 -13.60
CA ARG A 174 -8.64 -7.34 -12.77
C ARG A 174 -8.78 -7.92 -11.36
N PRO A 175 -8.88 -9.24 -11.13
CA PRO A 175 -8.97 -9.79 -9.79
C PRO A 175 -7.75 -9.49 -8.92
N ILE A 176 -6.55 -9.55 -9.48
CA ILE A 176 -5.31 -9.29 -8.77
C ILE A 176 -5.18 -7.80 -8.44
N ILE A 177 -5.44 -6.94 -9.42
CA ILE A 177 -5.36 -5.49 -9.26
C ILE A 177 -6.39 -4.99 -8.25
N ALA A 178 -7.65 -5.43 -8.35
CA ALA A 178 -8.68 -5.08 -7.38
C ALA A 178 -8.36 -5.55 -5.95
N GLY A 179 -7.71 -6.70 -5.81
CA GLY A 179 -7.27 -7.22 -4.52
C GLY A 179 -6.12 -6.41 -3.91
N ILE A 180 -5.09 -6.08 -4.70
CA ILE A 180 -3.88 -5.41 -4.25
C ILE A 180 -4.10 -3.89 -4.11
N TYR A 181 -4.64 -3.24 -5.15
CA TYR A 181 -4.76 -1.78 -5.22
C TYR A 181 -6.13 -1.26 -4.74
N THR A 182 -7.09 -2.16 -4.51
CA THR A 182 -8.48 -1.80 -4.13
C THR A 182 -9.12 -0.83 -5.13
N ALA A 183 -8.74 -0.92 -6.39
CA ALA A 183 -9.21 -0.08 -7.49
C ALA A 183 -9.37 -0.90 -8.77
N ASP A 184 -10.18 -0.43 -9.69
CA ASP A 184 -10.33 -1.03 -11.00
C ASP A 184 -9.12 -0.69 -11.89
N PRO A 185 -8.59 -1.61 -12.71
CA PRO A 185 -7.48 -1.32 -13.62
C PRO A 185 -7.81 -0.24 -14.67
N SER A 186 -9.09 0.08 -14.92
CA SER A 186 -9.51 1.16 -15.83
C SER A 186 -9.26 2.57 -15.28
N VAL A 187 -9.08 2.70 -13.96
CA VAL A 187 -8.80 3.99 -13.30
C VAL A 187 -7.37 4.07 -12.74
N LEU A 188 -6.51 3.14 -13.15
CA LEU A 188 -5.11 3.11 -12.69
C LEU A 188 -4.16 3.34 -13.86
N ALA A 189 -3.27 4.31 -13.72
CA ALA A 189 -2.21 4.55 -14.70
C ALA A 189 -1.27 3.34 -14.80
N THR A 190 -1.03 2.85 -16.01
CA THR A 190 -0.15 1.70 -16.28
C THR A 190 1.24 1.91 -15.68
N ASP A 191 1.83 3.09 -15.89
CA ASP A 191 3.18 3.41 -15.43
C ASP A 191 3.27 3.62 -13.91
N THR A 192 2.12 3.80 -13.22
CA THR A 192 2.07 3.84 -11.74
C THR A 192 2.06 2.44 -11.15
N VAL A 193 1.26 1.54 -11.73
CA VAL A 193 1.07 0.16 -11.25
C VAL A 193 2.22 -0.75 -11.70
N ALA A 194 2.69 -0.54 -12.92
CA ALA A 194 3.73 -1.33 -13.58
C ALA A 194 4.78 -0.41 -14.25
N PRO A 195 5.60 0.32 -13.47
CA PRO A 195 6.55 1.29 -14.02
C PRO A 195 7.45 0.68 -15.09
N GLY A 196 7.54 1.34 -16.25
CA GLY A 196 8.35 0.93 -17.38
C GLY A 196 7.80 -0.23 -18.23
N LEU A 197 6.66 -0.84 -17.87
CA LEU A 197 6.13 -2.00 -18.62
C LEU A 197 5.76 -1.64 -20.06
N ARG A 198 5.21 -0.46 -20.31
CA ARG A 198 4.92 0.04 -21.68
C ARG A 198 6.20 0.15 -22.50
N ALA A 199 7.22 0.80 -21.97
CA ALA A 199 8.52 0.96 -22.62
C ALA A 199 9.21 -0.40 -22.89
N GLU A 200 9.14 -1.33 -21.94
CA GLU A 200 9.65 -2.69 -22.13
C GLU A 200 8.89 -3.45 -23.20
N THR A 201 7.54 -3.30 -23.27
CA THR A 201 6.72 -3.89 -24.32
C THR A 201 7.10 -3.34 -25.70
N ALA A 202 7.31 -2.03 -25.81
CA ALA A 202 7.78 -1.41 -27.05
C ALA A 202 9.14 -1.98 -27.48
N ARG A 203 10.07 -2.13 -26.55
CA ARG A 203 11.42 -2.66 -26.79
C ARG A 203 11.42 -4.14 -27.18
N HIS A 204 10.62 -4.96 -26.51
CA HIS A 204 10.55 -6.41 -26.75
C HIS A 204 9.58 -6.81 -27.86
N GLY A 205 8.76 -5.85 -28.37
CA GLY A 205 7.77 -6.07 -29.42
C GLY A 205 6.47 -6.72 -28.96
N SER A 206 6.42 -7.30 -27.73
CA SER A 206 5.22 -7.90 -27.16
C SER A 206 5.16 -7.76 -25.63
N LEU A 207 3.95 -7.71 -25.08
CA LEU A 207 3.71 -7.64 -23.66
C LEU A 207 4.11 -8.95 -22.96
N ALA A 208 3.85 -10.09 -23.59
CA ALA A 208 4.29 -11.39 -23.09
C ALA A 208 5.81 -11.47 -22.94
N ALA A 209 6.57 -11.01 -23.94
CA ALA A 209 8.03 -10.98 -23.89
C ALA A 209 8.58 -9.99 -22.85
N ALA A 210 7.94 -8.84 -22.68
CA ALA A 210 8.30 -7.90 -21.62
C ALA A 210 8.10 -8.50 -20.22
N VAL A 211 6.97 -9.19 -20.00
CA VAL A 211 6.72 -9.90 -18.73
C VAL A 211 7.74 -11.02 -18.51
N ALA A 212 8.02 -11.83 -19.54
CA ALA A 212 9.06 -12.88 -19.45
C ALA A 212 10.44 -12.31 -19.06
N ALA A 213 10.83 -11.20 -19.67
CA ALA A 213 12.08 -10.51 -19.35
C ALA A 213 12.13 -10.00 -17.91
N ARG A 214 11.01 -9.44 -17.40
CA ARG A 214 10.89 -9.01 -16.00
C ARG A 214 11.03 -10.16 -15.01
N LEU A 215 10.38 -11.28 -15.30
CA LEU A 215 10.46 -12.47 -14.44
C LEU A 215 11.87 -13.04 -14.44
N ALA A 216 12.52 -13.11 -15.60
CA ALA A 216 13.93 -13.53 -15.70
C ALA A 216 14.87 -12.61 -14.92
N ALA A 217 14.68 -11.30 -14.98
CA ALA A 217 15.46 -10.32 -14.24
C ALA A 217 15.22 -10.37 -12.71
N ALA A 218 14.06 -10.84 -12.26
CA ALA A 218 13.75 -11.01 -10.84
C ALA A 218 14.52 -12.20 -10.20
N GLY A 219 15.09 -13.10 -11.00
CA GLY A 219 15.88 -14.24 -10.55
C GLY A 219 15.05 -15.35 -9.88
N SER A 220 15.71 -16.17 -9.07
CA SER A 220 15.11 -17.36 -8.43
C SER A 220 14.30 -17.06 -7.16
N ARG A 221 13.97 -15.81 -6.85
CA ARG A 221 13.12 -15.50 -5.69
C ARG A 221 11.74 -16.13 -5.84
N ARG A 222 11.30 -16.79 -4.78
CA ARG A 222 10.00 -17.48 -4.73
C ARG A 222 8.83 -16.50 -4.77
N THR A 223 9.03 -15.29 -4.25
CA THR A 223 8.03 -14.20 -4.22
C THR A 223 8.74 -12.84 -4.31
N PRO A 224 8.12 -11.85 -4.97
CA PRO A 224 8.64 -10.48 -4.98
C PRO A 224 8.40 -9.74 -3.66
N GLU A 225 7.72 -10.36 -2.69
CA GLU A 225 7.30 -9.74 -1.43
C GLU A 225 8.17 -10.18 -0.27
N ALA A 226 8.38 -9.26 0.67
CA ALA A 226 9.00 -9.54 1.96
C ALA A 226 8.29 -8.77 3.08
N CYS A 227 8.48 -9.25 4.31
CA CYS A 227 8.12 -8.57 5.54
C CYS A 227 9.38 -8.41 6.40
N VAL A 228 9.35 -7.57 7.41
CA VAL A 228 10.29 -7.60 8.51
C VAL A 228 9.85 -8.68 9.50
N GLU A 229 10.78 -9.49 9.98
CA GLU A 229 10.49 -10.47 11.02
C GLU A 229 9.85 -9.79 12.24
N GLY A 230 8.76 -10.35 12.72
CA GLY A 230 7.96 -9.72 13.77
C GLY A 230 6.86 -8.77 13.29
N GLY A 231 6.85 -8.39 12.00
CA GLY A 231 5.87 -7.51 11.37
C GLY A 231 6.46 -6.19 10.85
N MET A 232 5.77 -5.57 9.91
CA MET A 232 6.21 -4.28 9.34
C MET A 232 6.26 -3.14 10.37
N PHE A 233 5.46 -3.22 11.43
CA PHE A 233 5.52 -2.23 12.52
C PHE A 233 6.87 -2.23 13.27
N VAL A 234 7.65 -3.32 13.21
CA VAL A 234 9.02 -3.37 13.76
C VAL A 234 9.93 -2.39 13.00
N LEU A 235 9.75 -2.24 11.68
CA LEU A 235 10.47 -1.23 10.89
C LEU A 235 10.12 0.20 11.35
N VAL A 236 8.86 0.45 11.69
CA VAL A 236 8.40 1.76 12.20
C VAL A 236 9.07 2.09 13.53
N ASP A 237 9.10 1.12 14.45
CA ASP A 237 9.74 1.28 15.77
C ASP A 237 11.25 1.51 15.64
N ALA A 238 11.92 0.75 14.79
CA ALA A 238 13.35 0.87 14.56
C ALA A 238 13.73 2.21 13.92
N LEU A 239 12.94 2.68 12.93
CA LEU A 239 13.14 4.02 12.35
C LEU A 239 12.98 5.12 13.40
N LYS A 240 11.93 5.05 14.25
CA LYS A 240 11.73 6.00 15.33
C LYS A 240 12.94 6.02 16.27
N ALA A 241 13.38 4.86 16.75
CA ALA A 241 14.51 4.74 17.65
C ALA A 241 15.79 5.34 17.04
N ALA A 242 16.10 5.01 15.78
CA ALA A 242 17.27 5.49 15.08
C ALA A 242 17.25 7.02 14.85
N ILE A 243 16.06 7.61 14.61
CA ILE A 243 15.91 9.07 14.51
C ILE A 243 16.22 9.72 15.86
N GLU A 244 15.67 9.20 16.97
CA GLU A 244 15.85 9.75 18.31
C GLU A 244 17.31 9.58 18.80
N GLU A 245 17.95 8.46 18.55
CA GLU A 245 19.37 8.22 18.83
C GLU A 245 20.29 9.21 18.12
N ALA A 246 19.93 9.60 16.89
CA ALA A 246 20.68 10.60 16.13
C ALA A 246 20.34 12.06 16.56
N GLY A 247 19.57 12.25 17.62
CA GLY A 247 19.21 13.56 18.19
C GLY A 247 18.03 14.24 17.48
N GLY A 248 17.25 13.52 16.70
CA GLY A 248 15.95 13.97 16.18
C GLY A 248 14.85 13.90 17.25
N THR A 249 13.76 14.58 17.01
CA THR A 249 12.58 14.59 17.89
C THR A 249 11.37 14.04 17.13
N VAL A 250 10.69 13.05 17.71
CA VAL A 250 9.50 12.42 17.10
C VAL A 250 8.30 12.62 18.03
N LEU A 251 7.29 13.35 17.57
CA LEU A 251 6.10 13.69 18.36
C LEU A 251 4.84 13.18 17.68
N THR A 252 4.07 12.37 18.39
CA THR A 252 2.70 11.99 18.03
C THR A 252 1.69 12.95 18.66
N ARG A 253 0.42 12.91 18.23
CA ARG A 253 -0.62 13.87 18.64
C ARG A 253 -0.15 15.34 18.51
N THR A 254 0.68 15.60 17.53
CA THR A 254 1.23 16.90 17.22
C THR A 254 1.12 17.13 15.71
N GLY A 255 0.43 18.18 15.30
CA GLY A 255 0.21 18.50 13.88
C GLY A 255 0.74 19.86 13.48
N ALA A 256 0.98 20.05 12.18
CA ALA A 256 1.23 21.36 11.58
C ALA A 256 -0.10 22.02 11.17
N PHE A 257 -0.35 23.21 11.68
CA PHE A 257 -1.61 23.93 11.49
C PHE A 257 -1.53 24.96 10.37
N SER A 258 -0.38 25.61 10.22
CA SER A 258 -0.14 26.59 9.16
C SER A 258 1.29 26.48 8.61
N LEU A 259 1.48 26.99 7.40
CA LEU A 259 2.77 27.08 6.73
C LEU A 259 2.92 28.47 6.10
N ARG A 260 4.10 29.05 6.23
CA ARG A 260 4.48 30.32 5.58
C ARG A 260 5.92 30.23 5.07
N ARG A 261 6.19 30.94 3.98
CA ARG A 261 7.56 31.17 3.53
C ARG A 261 8.19 32.25 4.44
N ALA A 262 9.38 31.98 4.98
CA ALA A 262 10.19 32.92 5.71
C ALA A 262 11.30 33.51 4.80
N ALA A 263 12.03 34.52 5.29
CA ALA A 263 13.15 35.10 4.55
C ALA A 263 14.24 34.05 4.25
N SER A 264 14.46 33.12 5.20
CA SER A 264 15.32 31.96 5.03
C SER A 264 14.54 30.70 5.47
N GLY A 265 13.98 29.96 4.51
CA GLY A 265 13.28 28.70 4.81
C GLY A 265 11.78 28.85 5.09
N TRP A 266 11.27 28.17 6.10
CA TRP A 266 9.85 27.91 6.35
C TRP A 266 9.49 28.15 7.80
N THR A 267 8.31 28.70 8.05
CA THR A 267 7.73 28.83 9.39
C THR A 267 6.42 28.02 9.43
N LEU A 268 6.31 27.15 10.41
CA LEU A 268 5.11 26.36 10.69
C LEU A 268 4.57 26.70 12.08
N GLU A 269 3.28 26.59 12.27
CA GLU A 269 2.66 26.53 13.57
C GLU A 269 2.36 25.06 13.89
N CYS A 270 3.01 24.52 14.91
CA CYS A 270 2.86 23.13 15.33
C CYS A 270 2.26 23.05 16.73
N GLY A 271 1.35 22.11 16.97
CA GLY A 271 0.71 22.00 18.26
C GLY A 271 -0.09 20.71 18.44
N PRO A 272 -0.70 20.54 19.64
CA PRO A 272 -1.40 19.32 20.00
C PRO A 272 -2.64 19.08 19.17
N THR A 273 -2.91 17.81 18.91
CA THR A 273 -4.08 17.34 18.15
C THR A 273 -4.87 16.30 18.92
N LYS A 274 -6.14 16.16 18.57
CA LYS A 274 -7.04 15.08 19.00
C LYS A 274 -7.66 14.40 17.77
N PRO A 275 -8.20 13.18 17.94
CA PRO A 275 -8.91 12.50 16.86
C PRO A 275 -9.98 13.37 16.22
N GLY A 276 -10.19 13.23 14.92
CA GLY A 276 -11.28 13.86 14.20
C GLY A 276 -12.66 13.39 14.67
N PRO A 277 -13.73 14.02 14.19
CA PRO A 277 -15.10 13.79 14.69
C PRO A 277 -15.64 12.40 14.37
N THR A 278 -15.11 11.73 13.35
CA THR A 278 -15.54 10.39 12.96
C THR A 278 -14.32 9.47 12.81
N PRO A 279 -14.49 8.14 12.95
CA PRO A 279 -13.41 7.18 12.69
C PRO A 279 -12.77 7.40 11.30
N GLY A 280 -11.45 7.49 11.25
CA GLY A 280 -10.70 7.75 10.01
C GLY A 280 -10.58 9.23 9.60
N ALA A 281 -11.36 10.14 10.18
CA ALA A 281 -11.23 11.57 9.90
C ALA A 281 -9.84 12.12 10.27
N GLU A 282 -9.46 13.21 9.60
CA GLU A 282 -8.24 13.93 9.91
C GLU A 282 -8.27 14.45 11.36
N PRO A 283 -7.15 14.32 12.11
CA PRO A 283 -7.04 14.91 13.42
C PRO A 283 -7.21 16.44 13.39
N VAL A 284 -7.77 16.99 14.46
CA VAL A 284 -8.02 18.41 14.60
C VAL A 284 -7.17 19.02 15.72
N PRO A 285 -6.82 20.32 15.66
CA PRO A 285 -6.14 21.02 16.74
C PRO A 285 -6.89 20.87 18.07
N SER A 286 -6.17 20.70 19.17
CA SER A 286 -6.75 20.58 20.51
C SER A 286 -6.19 21.61 21.52
N GLY A 287 -5.34 22.51 21.06
CA GLY A 287 -4.73 23.57 21.87
C GLY A 287 -3.95 24.56 21.00
N PRO A 288 -3.27 25.54 21.62
CA PRO A 288 -2.45 26.50 20.90
C PRO A 288 -1.24 25.79 20.26
N GLY A 289 -0.72 26.37 19.17
CA GLY A 289 0.53 25.96 18.55
C GLY A 289 1.71 26.80 19.00
N VAL A 290 2.91 26.33 18.67
CA VAL A 290 4.17 27.08 18.77
C VAL A 290 4.73 27.29 17.36
N SER A 291 5.38 28.43 17.16
CA SER A 291 6.03 28.73 15.89
C SER A 291 7.36 27.99 15.79
N VAL A 292 7.52 27.25 14.72
CA VAL A 292 8.72 26.46 14.39
C VAL A 292 9.29 26.97 13.08
N THR A 293 10.58 27.32 13.06
CA THR A 293 11.27 27.81 11.87
C THR A 293 12.35 26.82 11.44
N THR A 294 12.43 26.53 10.15
CA THR A 294 13.41 25.60 9.59
C THR A 294 13.81 25.97 8.17
N GLU A 295 15.01 25.62 7.75
CA GLU A 295 15.43 25.72 6.36
C GLU A 295 14.98 24.53 5.51
N ARG A 296 14.68 23.39 6.15
CA ARG A 296 14.35 22.13 5.47
C ARG A 296 12.99 21.61 5.92
N LEU A 297 12.08 21.44 4.97
CA LEU A 297 10.72 20.98 5.20
C LEU A 297 10.41 19.74 4.35
N VAL A 298 9.86 18.72 4.98
CA VAL A 298 9.27 17.56 4.25
C VAL A 298 7.77 17.50 4.58
N LEU A 299 6.94 17.61 3.55
CA LEU A 299 5.50 17.35 3.65
C LEU A 299 5.22 15.90 3.27
N ALA A 300 5.19 15.04 4.29
CA ALA A 300 4.94 13.59 4.20
C ALA A 300 3.57 13.18 4.78
N CYS A 301 2.69 14.15 4.96
CA CYS A 301 1.33 13.97 5.47
C CYS A 301 0.36 13.57 4.35
N SER A 302 -0.94 13.42 4.68
CA SER A 302 -2.01 13.19 3.70
C SER A 302 -2.03 14.28 2.63
N ALA A 303 -2.52 13.96 1.45
CA ALA A 303 -2.66 14.94 0.37
C ALA A 303 -3.47 16.16 0.81
N SER A 304 -4.61 15.94 1.50
CA SER A 304 -5.46 17.02 2.02
C SER A 304 -4.70 17.97 2.95
N ALA A 305 -3.90 17.45 3.87
CA ALA A 305 -3.10 18.24 4.78
C ALA A 305 -1.95 18.99 4.05
N ALA A 306 -1.24 18.32 3.14
CA ALA A 306 -0.16 18.93 2.38
C ALA A 306 -0.65 20.07 1.47
N LEU A 307 -1.72 19.82 0.71
CA LEU A 307 -2.31 20.83 -0.19
C LEU A 307 -2.87 22.02 0.59
N ARG A 308 -3.52 21.77 1.73
CA ARG A 308 -3.99 22.85 2.63
C ARG A 308 -2.82 23.72 3.13
N LEU A 309 -1.73 23.12 3.58
CA LEU A 309 -0.54 23.84 4.05
C LEU A 309 0.09 24.67 2.93
N LEU A 310 0.24 24.09 1.72
CA LEU A 310 0.78 24.79 0.56
C LEU A 310 -0.11 25.97 0.14
N THR A 311 -1.43 25.79 0.13
CA THR A 311 -2.40 26.85 -0.17
C THR A 311 -2.31 28.00 0.86
N GLN A 312 -2.19 27.66 2.14
CA GLN A 312 -2.05 28.67 3.22
C GLN A 312 -0.72 29.44 3.13
N ALA A 313 0.31 28.84 2.58
CA ALA A 313 1.61 29.48 2.43
C ALA A 313 1.59 30.69 1.47
N ARG A 314 0.57 30.80 0.60
CA ARG A 314 0.35 31.92 -0.35
C ARG A 314 1.60 32.28 -1.16
N ILE A 315 2.30 31.28 -1.66
CA ILE A 315 3.52 31.47 -2.45
C ILE A 315 3.14 31.94 -3.85
N PRO A 316 3.67 33.07 -4.33
CA PRO A 316 3.39 33.52 -5.69
C PRO A 316 3.78 32.48 -6.76
N GLY A 317 2.86 32.18 -7.65
CA GLY A 317 3.07 31.19 -8.73
C GLY A 317 2.87 29.74 -8.32
N LEU A 318 2.68 29.42 -7.03
CA LEU A 318 2.34 28.07 -6.58
C LEU A 318 0.81 27.90 -6.59
N VAL A 319 0.34 27.00 -7.44
CA VAL A 319 -1.08 26.63 -7.53
C VAL A 319 -1.21 25.13 -7.24
N PRO A 320 -1.52 24.74 -5.99
CA PRO A 320 -1.67 23.33 -5.63
C PRO A 320 -3.03 22.77 -6.10
N ASP A 321 -3.22 22.76 -7.43
CA ASP A 321 -4.44 22.26 -8.09
C ASP A 321 -4.38 20.74 -8.29
N VAL A 322 -4.45 20.01 -7.20
CA VAL A 322 -4.52 18.54 -7.20
C VAL A 322 -5.81 18.12 -6.52
N SER A 323 -6.77 17.61 -7.30
CA SER A 323 -7.96 16.95 -6.76
C SER A 323 -7.63 15.50 -6.44
N VAL A 324 -7.66 15.14 -5.17
CA VAL A 324 -7.40 13.76 -4.73
C VAL A 324 -8.63 12.92 -4.95
N PRO A 325 -8.55 11.82 -5.73
CA PRO A 325 -9.68 10.91 -5.90
C PRO A 325 -10.11 10.30 -4.55
N GLU A 326 -11.39 9.96 -4.45
CA GLU A 326 -11.89 9.27 -3.26
C GLU A 326 -11.32 7.85 -3.18
N GLY A 327 -10.76 7.49 -2.02
CA GLY A 327 -10.29 6.14 -1.75
C GLY A 327 -11.40 5.21 -1.32
N ALA A 328 -11.16 3.91 -1.41
CA ALA A 328 -12.15 2.90 -1.01
C ALA A 328 -12.38 2.88 0.51
N PRO A 329 -13.59 2.52 0.96
CA PRO A 329 -13.92 2.33 2.38
C PRO A 329 -13.43 0.97 2.87
N ILE A 330 -12.13 0.85 3.14
CA ILE A 330 -11.50 -0.42 3.52
C ILE A 330 -11.79 -0.75 4.98
N ALA A 331 -12.25 -1.98 5.24
CA ALA A 331 -12.32 -2.55 6.57
C ALA A 331 -11.55 -3.88 6.62
N ARG A 332 -10.81 -4.12 7.69
CA ARG A 332 -10.08 -5.37 7.94
C ARG A 332 -10.48 -5.92 9.31
N LEU A 333 -11.05 -7.10 9.31
CA LEU A 333 -11.37 -7.84 10.52
C LEU A 333 -10.36 -8.97 10.69
N THR A 334 -9.58 -8.91 11.76
CA THR A 334 -8.68 -9.98 12.17
C THR A 334 -9.33 -10.74 13.31
N LEU A 335 -9.41 -12.07 13.20
CA LEU A 335 -9.97 -12.98 14.18
C LEU A 335 -8.88 -13.91 14.69
N ALA A 336 -8.83 -14.13 16.00
CA ALA A 336 -8.15 -15.26 16.61
C ALA A 336 -9.19 -16.36 16.87
N VAL A 337 -8.98 -17.54 16.30
CA VAL A 337 -9.92 -18.66 16.39
C VAL A 337 -9.22 -19.93 16.84
N HIS A 338 -9.85 -20.72 17.69
CA HIS A 338 -9.39 -22.07 18.00
C HIS A 338 -10.10 -23.05 17.05
N ALA A 339 -9.37 -23.59 16.07
CA ALA A 339 -9.94 -24.41 15.01
C ALA A 339 -8.92 -25.42 14.46
N PRO A 340 -8.80 -26.62 15.04
CA PRO A 340 -7.87 -27.65 14.57
C PRO A 340 -8.02 -28.00 13.06
N GLU A 341 -9.20 -27.80 12.50
CA GLU A 341 -9.50 -28.05 11.08
C GLU A 341 -8.77 -27.10 10.14
N LEU A 342 -8.17 -26.04 10.67
CA LEU A 342 -7.36 -25.08 9.92
C LEU A 342 -5.85 -25.39 9.95
N ASP A 343 -5.40 -26.38 10.73
CA ASP A 343 -3.98 -26.73 10.88
C ASP A 343 -3.33 -27.08 9.53
N ASP A 344 -4.08 -27.75 8.63
CA ASP A 344 -3.61 -28.12 7.29
C ASP A 344 -3.53 -26.93 6.31
N GLY A 345 -3.94 -25.73 6.70
CA GLY A 345 -3.88 -24.51 5.90
C GLY A 345 -4.66 -24.60 4.58
N PRO A 346 -5.99 -24.80 4.59
CA PRO A 346 -6.80 -25.11 3.39
C PRO A 346 -6.70 -24.05 2.29
N VAL A 347 -6.36 -22.82 2.62
CA VAL A 347 -6.16 -21.72 1.68
C VAL A 347 -4.70 -21.24 1.62
N SER A 348 -3.75 -22.06 2.14
CA SER A 348 -2.34 -21.70 2.25
C SER A 348 -2.17 -20.35 2.98
N GLN A 349 -1.37 -19.41 2.47
CA GLN A 349 -1.18 -18.10 3.08
C GLN A 349 -2.40 -17.16 2.94
N GLY A 350 -3.41 -17.53 2.13
CA GLY A 350 -4.62 -16.74 1.91
C GLY A 350 -5.05 -16.70 0.45
N LEU A 351 -6.06 -15.89 0.19
CA LEU A 351 -6.65 -15.76 -1.14
C LEU A 351 -7.18 -14.32 -1.40
N LEU A 352 -7.32 -14.01 -2.69
CA LEU A 352 -8.12 -12.89 -3.17
C LEU A 352 -9.47 -13.40 -3.69
N VAL A 353 -10.50 -12.54 -3.60
CA VAL A 353 -11.81 -12.79 -4.20
C VAL A 353 -12.00 -11.87 -5.39
N ALA A 354 -12.26 -12.42 -6.55
CA ALA A 354 -12.48 -11.65 -7.76
C ALA A 354 -13.65 -10.65 -7.59
N PRO A 355 -13.57 -9.47 -8.19
CA PRO A 355 -14.70 -8.53 -8.20
C PRO A 355 -15.83 -9.10 -9.05
N ALA A 356 -17.06 -8.86 -8.59
CA ALA A 356 -18.30 -9.13 -9.30
C ALA A 356 -19.40 -8.22 -8.72
N PRO A 357 -20.56 -8.07 -9.36
CA PRO A 357 -21.71 -7.41 -8.77
C PRO A 357 -22.05 -7.96 -7.38
N ALA A 358 -22.57 -7.12 -6.49
CA ALA A 358 -22.76 -7.49 -5.08
C ALA A 358 -23.70 -8.70 -4.89
N ASP A 359 -24.71 -8.82 -5.73
CA ASP A 359 -25.69 -9.91 -5.76
C ASP A 359 -25.18 -11.22 -6.38
N GLU A 360 -24.08 -11.17 -7.11
CA GLU A 360 -23.43 -12.34 -7.73
C GLU A 360 -22.28 -12.89 -6.90
N ARG A 361 -21.82 -12.13 -5.87
CA ARG A 361 -20.70 -12.53 -5.03
C ARG A 361 -21.13 -13.52 -3.95
N PRO A 362 -20.47 -14.67 -3.82
CA PRO A 362 -20.81 -15.65 -2.76
C PRO A 362 -20.34 -15.21 -1.36
N VAL A 363 -19.44 -14.23 -1.28
CA VAL A 363 -18.87 -13.68 -0.03
C VAL A 363 -18.73 -12.16 -0.10
N ALA A 364 -18.84 -11.51 1.05
CA ALA A 364 -18.63 -10.06 1.16
C ALA A 364 -17.14 -9.67 1.19
N ALA A 365 -16.29 -10.55 1.73
CA ALA A 365 -14.85 -10.34 1.80
C ALA A 365 -14.23 -10.27 0.39
N LYS A 366 -13.24 -9.36 0.21
CA LYS A 366 -12.42 -9.28 -1.01
C LYS A 366 -11.10 -10.05 -0.92
N ALA A 367 -10.70 -10.43 0.30
CA ALA A 367 -9.51 -11.23 0.57
C ALA A 367 -9.61 -11.88 1.94
N LEU A 368 -8.93 -13.00 2.09
CA LEU A 368 -8.66 -13.68 3.35
C LEU A 368 -7.17 -13.97 3.44
N SER A 369 -6.52 -13.60 4.54
CA SER A 369 -5.15 -13.96 4.87
C SER A 369 -5.14 -14.91 6.07
N HIS A 370 -4.40 -16.01 5.97
CA HIS A 370 -4.14 -16.93 7.07
C HIS A 370 -2.78 -16.59 7.65
N LEU A 371 -2.75 -15.70 8.66
CA LEU A 371 -1.55 -14.98 9.04
C LEU A 371 -0.45 -15.89 9.61
N ASN A 372 -0.79 -16.86 10.45
CA ASN A 372 0.20 -17.77 11.04
C ASN A 372 0.68 -18.87 10.10
N ILE A 373 -0.02 -19.15 9.00
CA ILE A 373 0.52 -19.95 7.89
C ILE A 373 1.45 -19.09 7.02
N LYS A 374 1.08 -17.84 6.80
CA LYS A 374 1.89 -16.89 6.00
C LYS A 374 3.18 -16.51 6.72
N TRP A 375 3.13 -16.34 8.04
CA TRP A 375 4.22 -15.91 8.89
C TRP A 375 4.45 -16.90 10.02
N PRO A 376 5.38 -17.87 9.87
CA PRO A 376 5.65 -18.91 10.90
C PRO A 376 5.97 -18.33 12.28
N TRP A 377 6.66 -17.19 12.35
CA TRP A 377 6.96 -16.52 13.61
C TRP A 377 5.71 -16.10 14.40
N LEU A 378 4.55 -15.96 13.78
CA LEU A 378 3.27 -15.78 14.47
C LEU A 378 2.76 -17.09 15.07
N ALA A 379 2.92 -18.21 14.35
CA ALA A 379 2.49 -19.51 14.83
C ALA A 379 3.20 -19.88 16.15
N ASP A 380 4.50 -19.56 16.26
CA ASP A 380 5.32 -19.84 17.45
C ASP A 380 4.86 -19.07 18.70
N GLN A 381 4.07 -18.01 18.55
CA GLN A 381 3.55 -17.18 19.64
C GLN A 381 2.11 -17.55 20.06
N LEU A 382 1.44 -18.42 19.30
CA LEU A 382 0.04 -18.77 19.52
C LEU A 382 -0.11 -20.11 20.22
N PRO A 383 -1.18 -20.31 21.03
CA PRO A 383 -1.54 -21.62 21.52
C PRO A 383 -1.77 -22.62 20.39
N PRO A 384 -1.60 -23.94 20.62
CA PRO A 384 -1.93 -24.98 19.63
C PRO A 384 -3.34 -24.81 19.06
N HIS A 385 -3.49 -25.09 17.76
CA HIS A 385 -4.77 -25.00 17.03
C HIS A 385 -5.40 -23.59 17.00
N THR A 386 -4.62 -22.57 17.33
CA THR A 386 -5.07 -21.17 17.25
C THR A 386 -4.61 -20.54 15.94
N HIS A 387 -5.57 -19.95 15.22
CA HIS A 387 -5.31 -19.35 13.92
C HIS A 387 -5.70 -17.88 13.90
N LEU A 388 -4.87 -17.08 13.23
CA LEU A 388 -5.17 -15.68 12.95
C LEU A 388 -5.65 -15.57 11.50
N LEU A 389 -6.92 -15.28 11.34
CA LEU A 389 -7.55 -15.06 10.03
C LEU A 389 -7.88 -13.59 9.86
N ARG A 390 -7.42 -12.98 8.77
CA ARG A 390 -7.75 -11.58 8.46
C ARG A 390 -8.56 -11.49 7.17
N LEU A 391 -9.79 -11.02 7.29
CA LEU A 391 -10.66 -10.72 6.17
C LEU A 391 -10.58 -9.24 5.82
N SER A 392 -10.53 -8.93 4.54
CA SER A 392 -10.53 -7.56 4.01
C SER A 392 -11.84 -7.32 3.26
N TYR A 393 -12.45 -6.17 3.52
CA TYR A 393 -13.73 -5.73 2.96
C TYR A 393 -13.60 -4.34 2.34
N GLY A 394 -14.59 -3.96 1.57
CA GLY A 394 -14.67 -2.66 0.91
C GLY A 394 -13.96 -2.64 -0.44
N ARG A 395 -14.67 -2.15 -1.44
CA ARG A 395 -14.19 -1.97 -2.82
C ARG A 395 -14.41 -0.52 -3.25
N HIS A 396 -13.64 -0.07 -4.20
CA HIS A 396 -13.80 1.28 -4.74
C HIS A 396 -15.20 1.44 -5.36
N GLY A 397 -15.86 2.57 -5.07
CA GLY A 397 -17.20 2.87 -5.55
C GLY A 397 -18.34 2.20 -4.79
N GLU A 398 -18.04 1.36 -3.78
CA GLU A 398 -19.05 0.76 -2.91
C GLU A 398 -19.21 1.55 -1.60
N ALA A 399 -20.39 1.40 -0.96
CA ALA A 399 -20.63 1.95 0.36
C ALA A 399 -19.73 1.30 1.43
N GLU A 400 -19.63 1.95 2.59
CA GLU A 400 -18.89 1.41 3.73
C GLU A 400 -19.42 0.03 4.13
N PRO A 401 -18.56 -1.01 4.20
CA PRO A 401 -19.01 -2.38 4.45
C PRO A 401 -19.48 -2.56 5.90
N ALA A 402 -20.64 -3.21 6.05
CA ALA A 402 -21.09 -3.73 7.34
C ALA A 402 -20.30 -5.01 7.66
N VAL A 403 -19.39 -4.92 8.63
CA VAL A 403 -18.53 -6.04 9.01
C VAL A 403 -18.88 -6.52 10.41
N THR A 404 -19.24 -7.81 10.52
CA THR A 404 -19.53 -8.50 11.78
C THR A 404 -18.74 -9.80 11.87
N VAL A 405 -18.57 -10.31 13.07
CA VAL A 405 -17.88 -11.61 13.29
C VAL A 405 -18.68 -12.73 12.63
N GLU A 406 -20.00 -12.75 12.77
CA GLU A 406 -20.88 -13.78 12.16
C GLU A 406 -20.81 -13.75 10.62
N GLY A 407 -20.74 -12.55 10.03
CA GLY A 407 -20.53 -12.37 8.59
C GLY A 407 -19.20 -12.94 8.14
N ALA A 408 -18.14 -12.65 8.89
CA ALA A 408 -16.80 -13.16 8.62
C ALA A 408 -16.70 -14.68 8.74
N LEU A 409 -17.38 -15.29 9.72
CA LEU A 409 -17.43 -16.76 9.86
C LEU A 409 -18.16 -17.44 8.69
N ARG A 410 -19.22 -16.81 8.15
CA ARG A 410 -19.87 -17.29 6.91
C ARG A 410 -18.92 -17.19 5.71
N ASP A 411 -18.21 -16.08 5.56
CA ASP A 411 -17.24 -15.92 4.48
C ASP A 411 -16.10 -16.94 4.61
N ILE A 412 -15.56 -17.16 5.80
CA ILE A 412 -14.53 -18.18 6.08
C ILE A 412 -15.02 -19.55 5.65
N ARG A 413 -16.23 -19.94 6.07
CA ARG A 413 -16.80 -21.25 5.68
C ARG A 413 -16.86 -21.40 4.15
N THR A 414 -17.33 -20.38 3.44
CA THR A 414 -17.44 -20.44 1.97
C THR A 414 -16.06 -20.54 1.30
N LEU A 415 -15.07 -19.81 1.82
CA LEU A 415 -13.74 -19.71 1.22
C LEU A 415 -12.82 -20.89 1.56
N THR A 416 -12.97 -21.48 2.76
CA THR A 416 -12.09 -22.52 3.29
C THR A 416 -12.74 -23.91 3.32
N GLY A 417 -14.07 -23.98 3.31
CA GLY A 417 -14.84 -25.20 3.58
C GLY A 417 -14.95 -25.53 5.08
N VAL A 418 -14.26 -24.80 5.96
CA VAL A 418 -14.24 -25.04 7.40
C VAL A 418 -15.32 -24.23 8.10
N THR A 419 -16.13 -24.88 8.94
CA THR A 419 -17.14 -24.25 9.77
C THR A 419 -16.56 -23.98 11.16
N ILE A 420 -16.47 -22.72 11.53
CA ILE A 420 -15.97 -22.27 12.85
C ILE A 420 -17.18 -21.81 13.67
N ALA A 421 -17.31 -22.37 14.89
CA ALA A 421 -18.36 -21.96 15.83
C ALA A 421 -18.05 -20.56 16.40
N ALA A 422 -19.09 -19.81 16.74
CA ALA A 422 -18.90 -18.43 17.24
C ALA A 422 -18.12 -18.37 18.56
N ASP A 423 -18.28 -19.36 19.42
CA ASP A 423 -17.56 -19.50 20.70
C ASP A 423 -16.09 -19.94 20.54
N ALA A 424 -15.70 -20.41 19.37
CA ALA A 424 -14.30 -20.68 19.03
C ALA A 424 -13.51 -19.40 18.67
N VAL A 425 -14.19 -18.26 18.50
CA VAL A 425 -13.54 -16.95 18.33
C VAL A 425 -13.10 -16.44 19.69
N THR A 426 -11.80 -16.43 19.93
CA THR A 426 -11.22 -16.05 21.22
C THR A 426 -10.92 -14.55 21.33
N ASP A 427 -10.68 -13.90 20.20
CA ASP A 427 -10.43 -12.44 20.13
C ASP A 427 -10.64 -11.93 18.69
N HIS A 428 -10.89 -10.63 18.55
CA HIS A 428 -10.99 -10.01 17.24
C HIS A 428 -10.71 -8.50 17.28
N LEU A 429 -10.29 -7.97 16.14
CA LEU A 429 -10.05 -6.54 15.95
C LEU A 429 -10.50 -6.09 14.58
N LEU A 430 -11.35 -5.07 14.51
CA LEU A 430 -11.79 -4.41 13.29
C LEU A 430 -11.03 -3.10 13.11
N ALA A 431 -10.23 -3.01 12.05
CA ALA A 431 -9.58 -1.78 11.61
C ALA A 431 -10.28 -1.20 10.38
N ARG A 432 -10.52 0.11 10.37
CA ARG A 432 -11.12 0.85 9.24
C ARG A 432 -10.14 1.86 8.68
N TRP A 433 -10.05 1.88 7.35
CA TRP A 433 -9.14 2.71 6.58
C TRP A 433 -9.92 3.46 5.49
N ASN A 434 -10.78 4.38 5.88
CA ASN A 434 -11.64 5.10 4.94
C ASN A 434 -10.82 6.09 4.10
N GLY A 435 -10.96 6.01 2.77
CA GLY A 435 -10.34 6.93 1.82
C GLY A 435 -8.82 6.83 1.68
N THR A 436 -8.19 5.75 2.17
CA THR A 436 -6.73 5.70 2.32
C THR A 436 -5.94 5.29 1.08
N LEU A 437 -6.54 4.62 0.12
CA LEU A 437 -5.89 4.17 -1.11
C LEU A 437 -6.65 4.74 -2.31
N PRO A 438 -6.51 6.07 -2.60
CA PRO A 438 -7.15 6.63 -3.76
C PRO A 438 -6.58 6.00 -5.03
N PRO A 439 -7.40 5.77 -6.06
CA PRO A 439 -6.89 5.41 -7.38
C PRO A 439 -6.02 6.54 -7.91
N LEU A 440 -4.99 6.19 -8.67
CA LEU A 440 -4.06 7.17 -9.23
C LEU A 440 -4.16 7.14 -10.78
N PRO A 441 -5.18 7.79 -11.36
CA PRO A 441 -5.36 7.84 -12.80
C PRO A 441 -4.26 8.69 -13.48
N PRO A 442 -4.06 8.56 -14.78
CA PRO A 442 -3.01 9.29 -15.53
C PRO A 442 -3.04 10.80 -15.30
N GLU A 443 -4.21 11.43 -15.38
CA GLU A 443 -4.37 12.88 -15.18
C GLU A 443 -4.02 13.32 -13.74
N TYR A 444 -4.29 12.50 -12.72
CA TYR A 444 -3.86 12.77 -11.36
C TYR A 444 -2.33 12.79 -11.26
N ARG A 445 -1.67 11.81 -11.86
CA ARG A 445 -0.20 11.72 -11.89
C ARG A 445 0.43 12.94 -12.56
N SER A 446 -0.15 13.40 -13.66
CA SER A 446 0.30 14.61 -14.38
C SER A 446 0.19 15.85 -13.49
N ARG A 447 -0.93 16.01 -12.76
CA ARG A 447 -1.13 17.16 -11.84
C ARG A 447 -0.17 17.13 -10.66
N VAL A 448 0.07 15.93 -10.08
CA VAL A 448 1.06 15.78 -9.00
C VAL A 448 2.46 16.14 -9.50
N GLY A 449 2.86 15.66 -10.69
CA GLY A 449 4.14 16.01 -11.30
C GLY A 449 4.28 17.52 -11.54
N ALA A 450 3.24 18.17 -12.06
CA ALA A 450 3.23 19.62 -12.24
C ALA A 450 3.35 20.39 -10.90
N LEU A 451 2.76 19.88 -9.81
CA LEU A 451 2.93 20.45 -8.48
C LEU A 451 4.37 20.29 -7.96
N GLU A 452 4.97 19.12 -8.14
CA GLU A 452 6.37 18.88 -7.76
C GLU A 452 7.31 19.81 -8.53
N ASP A 453 7.06 20.05 -9.82
CA ASP A 453 7.84 20.98 -10.64
C ASP A 453 7.72 22.45 -10.16
N GLN A 454 6.55 22.84 -9.63
CA GLN A 454 6.36 24.17 -9.01
C GLN A 454 7.02 24.27 -7.63
N VAL A 455 7.07 23.18 -6.86
CA VAL A 455 7.66 23.17 -5.50
C VAL A 455 9.18 23.11 -5.54
N ARG A 456 9.76 22.39 -6.49
CA ARG A 456 11.22 22.17 -6.60
C ARG A 456 12.05 23.47 -6.62
N PRO A 457 11.68 24.53 -7.38
CA PRO A 457 12.44 25.78 -7.40
C PRO A 457 12.38 26.59 -6.11
N LEU A 458 11.42 26.28 -5.21
CA LEU A 458 11.30 26.99 -3.94
C LEU A 458 12.49 26.73 -3.02
N GLY A 459 13.16 25.58 -3.17
CA GLY A 459 14.27 25.15 -2.34
C GLY A 459 13.87 24.87 -0.89
N GLY A 460 14.58 23.99 -0.24
CA GLY A 460 14.34 23.65 1.16
C GLY A 460 12.98 22.99 1.45
N VAL A 461 12.28 22.47 0.45
CA VAL A 461 11.02 21.73 0.66
C VAL A 461 10.91 20.53 -0.25
N ALA A 462 10.41 19.41 0.28
CA ALA A 462 10.11 18.19 -0.46
C ALA A 462 8.69 17.72 -0.14
N LEU A 463 7.99 17.20 -1.17
CA LEU A 463 6.72 16.48 -1.04
C LEU A 463 7.00 14.98 -1.10
N THR A 464 6.32 14.19 -0.28
CA THR A 464 6.40 12.73 -0.37
C THR A 464 5.18 12.05 0.24
N GLY A 465 5.10 10.72 0.09
CA GLY A 465 3.99 9.91 0.57
C GLY A 465 3.28 9.19 -0.56
N ALA A 466 2.32 8.35 -0.22
CA ALA A 466 1.62 7.51 -1.21
C ALA A 466 0.88 8.31 -2.29
N TRP A 467 0.38 9.49 -1.96
CA TRP A 467 -0.30 10.36 -2.91
C TRP A 467 0.63 10.99 -3.96
N VAL A 468 1.93 11.08 -3.65
CA VAL A 468 2.98 11.57 -4.59
C VAL A 468 3.64 10.39 -5.30
N ALA A 469 4.12 9.41 -4.55
CA ALA A 469 4.99 8.33 -5.04
C ALA A 469 4.24 7.10 -5.59
N GLY A 470 2.93 6.98 -5.32
CA GLY A 470 2.17 5.75 -5.52
C GLY A 470 2.00 4.94 -4.23
N THR A 471 1.10 3.96 -4.25
CA THR A 471 0.63 3.27 -3.03
C THR A 471 1.56 2.18 -2.47
N GLY A 472 2.60 1.77 -3.19
CA GLY A 472 3.51 0.72 -2.75
C GLY A 472 4.57 1.23 -1.76
N ILE A 473 4.85 0.49 -0.67
CA ILE A 473 5.87 0.84 0.33
C ILE A 473 7.22 1.12 -0.35
N ALA A 474 7.66 0.26 -1.27
CA ALA A 474 8.94 0.42 -1.95
C ALA A 474 9.04 1.74 -2.74
N SER A 475 7.97 2.11 -3.48
CA SER A 475 7.92 3.37 -4.22
C SER A 475 7.95 4.57 -3.27
N VAL A 476 7.19 4.51 -2.18
CA VAL A 476 7.15 5.56 -1.16
C VAL A 476 8.52 5.74 -0.48
N VAL A 477 9.18 4.65 -0.13
CA VAL A 477 10.52 4.66 0.49
C VAL A 477 11.55 5.27 -0.45
N THR A 478 11.59 4.83 -1.72
CA THR A 478 12.53 5.38 -2.72
C THR A 478 12.32 6.88 -2.92
N HIS A 479 11.07 7.30 -3.05
CA HIS A 479 10.72 8.70 -3.22
C HIS A 479 11.08 9.56 -1.99
N ALA A 480 10.78 9.06 -0.78
CA ALA A 480 11.11 9.74 0.47
C ALA A 480 12.63 9.93 0.66
N ARG A 481 13.42 8.89 0.33
CA ARG A 481 14.89 8.98 0.34
C ARG A 481 15.42 10.01 -0.63
N ALA A 482 14.91 10.03 -1.87
CA ALA A 482 15.32 10.98 -2.89
C ALA A 482 14.99 12.42 -2.45
N GLY A 483 13.77 12.66 -1.93
CA GLY A 483 13.36 13.96 -1.43
C GLY A 483 14.21 14.45 -0.25
N ALA A 484 14.50 13.59 0.73
CA ALA A 484 15.35 13.93 1.86
C ALA A 484 16.79 14.27 1.44
N LYS A 485 17.38 13.46 0.54
CA LYS A 485 18.73 13.73 -0.01
C LYS A 485 18.80 15.04 -0.79
N GLY A 486 17.73 15.42 -1.49
CA GLY A 486 17.64 16.71 -2.19
C GLY A 486 17.61 17.92 -1.27
N LEU A 487 17.45 17.74 0.05
CA LEU A 487 17.47 18.80 1.07
C LEU A 487 18.82 18.93 1.80
N LEU A 488 19.75 18.03 1.57
CA LEU A 488 21.09 18.05 2.16
C LEU A 488 22.05 18.91 1.36
#